data_606245d43fa16da3e525b246212bfcbc
#
_entry.id   606245d43fa16da3e525b246212bfcbc
#
_cell.length_a   1.000
_cell.length_b   1.000
_cell.length_c   1.000
_cell.angle_alpha   90.00
_cell.angle_beta   90.00
_cell.angle_gamma   90.00
#
_symmetry.space_group_name_H-M   'P 1'
#
loop_
_entity.id
_entity.type
_entity.pdbx_description
1 polymer ?
#
loop_
_entity_poly.entity_id
_entity_poly.type
_entity_poly.pdbx_seq_one_letter_code
_entity_poly.pdbx_strand_id
1 'polypeptide(L)'
;MTEPATTEPVGEGTAAKGKAVRCVPALPSWVSLTASNLDAAQAFYGELLGWSFKRGADRWGPYVLAMVDGVAVAGLGTLGDLQLPVAWTTFFGTEDADVVAERIRARGGTVAVGPLSFDAGRVAIAADLAGAPFGVWEGGLNGGRVLSSIPGAPVWIELRTKDAFASALFYGEVFAWDGRGPEELEVRWEYDRVVLRTGGRSVAALAVATDPEARPSWNVYFEVDDADERVLLAERIGADVLGEVLDSPYGRVAHLRDPQGGRFSLISGPPPGK
;
A
#
# COMPACT_ATOMS: atom_id res chain seq x y z
N MET A 1 7.67 -20.75 68.08
CA MET A 1 7.35 -21.47 66.84
C MET A 1 6.61 -20.49 65.97
N THR A 2 7.29 -19.90 65.01
CA THR A 2 6.74 -18.90 64.11
C THR A 2 6.84 -19.48 62.70
N GLU A 3 5.67 -19.72 62.09
CA GLU A 3 5.57 -20.22 60.72
C GLU A 3 6.02 -19.15 59.71
N PRO A 4 6.71 -19.52 58.61
CA PRO A 4 7.02 -18.60 57.56
C PRO A 4 5.87 -18.50 56.57
N ALA A 5 5.55 -17.26 56.20
CA ALA A 5 4.56 -16.90 55.18
C ALA A 5 5.04 -17.33 53.78
N THR A 6 4.18 -18.08 53.09
CA THR A 6 4.34 -18.51 51.70
C THR A 6 3.98 -17.36 50.78
N THR A 7 4.95 -16.84 50.03
CA THR A 7 4.74 -15.86 48.97
C THR A 7 4.38 -16.58 47.67
N GLU A 8 3.16 -16.36 47.17
CA GLU A 8 2.73 -16.83 45.86
C GLU A 8 3.46 -16.05 44.73
N PRO A 9 3.85 -16.69 43.64
CA PRO A 9 4.42 -15.97 42.49
C PRO A 9 3.34 -15.26 41.70
N VAL A 10 3.56 -13.98 41.47
CA VAL A 10 2.76 -13.12 40.57
C VAL A 10 2.82 -13.72 39.19
N GLY A 11 1.66 -14.08 38.63
CA GLY A 11 1.52 -14.62 37.31
C GLY A 11 1.98 -13.61 36.25
N GLU A 12 2.98 -14.01 35.48
CA GLU A 12 3.34 -13.33 34.24
C GLU A 12 2.17 -13.35 33.26
N GLY A 13 1.57 -12.21 33.01
CA GLY A 13 0.57 -12.02 31.99
C GLY A 13 1.16 -12.35 30.62
N THR A 14 0.83 -13.50 30.08
CA THR A 14 1.08 -13.87 28.68
C THR A 14 0.32 -12.89 27.79
N ALA A 15 1.04 -11.87 27.27
CA ALA A 15 0.55 -11.05 26.17
C ALA A 15 0.22 -12.00 24.99
N ALA A 16 -1.05 -12.07 24.63
CA ALA A 16 -1.50 -12.82 23.46
C ALA A 16 -0.74 -12.30 22.23
N LYS A 17 0.19 -13.10 21.72
CA LYS A 17 0.84 -12.85 20.42
C LYS A 17 -0.27 -12.92 19.37
N GLY A 18 -0.75 -11.75 18.92
CA GLY A 18 -1.65 -11.65 17.78
C GLY A 18 -1.03 -12.43 16.62
N LYS A 19 -1.80 -13.36 16.05
CA LYS A 19 -1.37 -14.17 14.91
C LYS A 19 -1.05 -13.24 13.77
N ALA A 20 0.22 -13.12 13.40
CA ALA A 20 0.64 -12.30 12.26
C ALA A 20 -0.14 -12.77 11.03
N VAL A 21 -0.88 -11.85 10.41
CA VAL A 21 -1.58 -12.14 9.15
C VAL A 21 -0.49 -12.25 8.08
N ARG A 22 -0.39 -13.40 7.43
CA ARG A 22 0.52 -13.56 6.29
C ARG A 22 0.07 -12.64 5.17
N CYS A 23 1.02 -11.98 4.50
CA CYS A 23 0.72 -11.30 3.25
C CYS A 23 0.18 -12.33 2.25
N VAL A 24 -0.75 -11.90 1.41
CA VAL A 24 -1.22 -12.74 0.30
C VAL A 24 -0.19 -12.60 -0.81
N PRO A 25 0.50 -13.69 -1.18
CA PRO A 25 1.48 -13.64 -2.26
C PRO A 25 0.86 -13.10 -3.55
N ALA A 26 1.65 -12.42 -4.35
CA ALA A 26 1.26 -11.86 -5.65
C ALA A 26 0.27 -10.68 -5.63
N LEU A 27 -0.23 -10.27 -4.48
CA LEU A 27 -1.19 -9.18 -4.35
C LEU A 27 -0.58 -7.95 -3.65
N PRO A 28 -1.15 -6.74 -3.88
CA PRO A 28 -0.84 -5.59 -3.07
C PRO A 28 -1.09 -5.90 -1.59
N SER A 29 -0.04 -5.83 -0.79
CA SER A 29 -0.05 -6.25 0.62
C SER A 29 0.25 -5.11 1.58
N TRP A 30 0.82 -4.01 1.09
CA TRP A 30 1.10 -2.82 1.87
C TRP A 30 1.23 -1.58 1.00
N VAL A 31 0.97 -0.41 1.58
CA VAL A 31 1.29 0.90 0.99
C VAL A 31 2.10 1.72 1.98
N SER A 32 3.10 2.43 1.49
CA SER A 32 3.94 3.28 2.33
C SER A 32 4.27 4.59 1.65
N LEU A 33 4.14 5.69 2.39
CA LEU A 33 4.58 7.01 1.95
C LEU A 33 6.04 7.23 2.35
N THR A 34 6.87 7.59 1.38
CA THR A 34 8.14 8.25 1.64
C THR A 34 7.88 9.74 1.73
N ALA A 35 7.97 10.33 2.92
CA ALA A 35 7.74 11.74 3.18
C ALA A 35 9.05 12.50 3.34
N SER A 36 9.07 13.79 3.01
CA SER A 36 10.19 14.68 3.31
C SER A 36 10.17 15.18 4.75
N ASN A 37 8.96 15.30 5.32
CA ASN A 37 8.73 15.67 6.73
C ASN A 37 7.62 14.76 7.30
N LEU A 38 8.01 13.87 8.22
CA LEU A 38 7.11 12.88 8.79
C LEU A 38 6.00 13.49 9.64
N ASP A 39 6.32 14.51 10.45
CA ASP A 39 5.34 15.16 11.33
C ASP A 39 4.29 15.92 10.51
N ALA A 40 4.70 16.62 9.46
CA ALA A 40 3.79 17.29 8.54
C ALA A 40 2.89 16.29 7.79
N ALA A 41 3.45 15.14 7.37
CA ALA A 41 2.66 14.08 6.75
C ALA A 41 1.63 13.48 7.72
N GLN A 42 2.02 13.22 8.98
CA GLN A 42 1.10 12.75 10.01
C GLN A 42 -0.03 13.75 10.26
N ALA A 43 0.29 15.05 10.38
CA ALA A 43 -0.72 16.09 10.56
C ALA A 43 -1.71 16.12 9.40
N PHE A 44 -1.21 16.12 8.16
CA PHE A 44 -2.04 16.16 6.94
C PHE A 44 -2.96 14.93 6.83
N TYR A 45 -2.40 13.72 6.83
CA TYR A 45 -3.18 12.51 6.65
C TYR A 45 -4.04 12.17 7.87
N GLY A 46 -3.60 12.57 9.08
CA GLY A 46 -4.40 12.46 10.30
C GLY A 46 -5.69 13.26 10.21
N GLU A 47 -5.62 14.50 9.73
CA GLU A 47 -6.78 15.37 9.55
C GLU A 47 -7.65 14.92 8.36
N LEU A 48 -7.02 14.56 7.22
CA LEU A 48 -7.74 14.19 6.01
C LEU A 48 -8.46 12.83 6.12
N LEU A 49 -7.78 11.80 6.64
CA LEU A 49 -8.24 10.42 6.64
C LEU A 49 -8.63 9.89 8.03
N GLY A 50 -8.54 10.73 9.06
CA GLY A 50 -8.87 10.33 10.43
C GLY A 50 -7.85 9.35 11.05
N TRP A 51 -6.60 9.35 10.56
CA TRP A 51 -5.60 8.42 11.05
C TRP A 51 -5.05 8.80 12.42
N SER A 52 -4.89 7.80 13.28
CA SER A 52 -3.96 7.85 14.39
C SER A 52 -2.64 7.16 14.01
N PHE A 53 -1.57 7.44 14.75
CA PHE A 53 -0.24 6.95 14.38
C PHE A 53 0.40 6.17 15.53
N LYS A 54 1.01 5.04 15.19
CA LYS A 54 1.81 4.24 16.09
C LYS A 54 3.25 4.18 15.57
N ARG A 55 4.22 4.47 16.44
CA ARG A 55 5.65 4.38 16.08
C ARG A 55 5.97 2.97 15.59
N GLY A 56 6.67 2.87 14.49
CA GLY A 56 7.24 1.64 13.98
C GLY A 56 8.43 1.17 14.83
N ALA A 57 9.03 0.05 14.46
CA ALA A 57 10.23 -0.42 15.13
C ALA A 57 11.41 0.54 14.89
N ASP A 58 12.21 0.84 15.91
CA ASP A 58 13.30 1.82 15.87
C ASP A 58 14.33 1.55 14.75
N ARG A 59 14.53 0.29 14.41
CA ARG A 59 15.42 -0.15 13.31
C ARG A 59 14.95 0.23 11.89
N TRP A 60 13.71 0.65 11.73
CA TRP A 60 13.18 1.14 10.44
C TRP A 60 13.45 2.63 10.22
N GLY A 61 14.18 3.25 11.15
CA GLY A 61 14.35 4.69 11.18
C GLY A 61 13.06 5.42 11.57
N PRO A 62 12.92 6.67 11.16
CA PRO A 62 11.70 7.43 11.40
C PRO A 62 10.53 6.87 10.56
N TYR A 63 9.78 5.91 11.14
CA TYR A 63 8.66 5.25 10.52
C TYR A 63 7.49 5.12 11.49
N VAL A 64 6.29 5.39 10.99
CA VAL A 64 5.05 5.23 11.75
C VAL A 64 4.04 4.41 10.96
N LEU A 65 3.19 3.69 11.68
CA LEU A 65 2.03 2.99 11.14
C LEU A 65 0.81 3.90 11.27
N ALA A 66 0.13 4.15 10.18
CA ALA A 66 -1.18 4.78 10.14
C ALA A 66 -2.24 3.74 10.57
N MET A 67 -3.09 4.14 11.51
CA MET A 67 -4.07 3.26 12.15
C MET A 67 -5.48 3.81 11.95
N VAL A 68 -6.40 2.93 11.57
CA VAL A 68 -7.85 3.17 11.57
C VAL A 68 -8.47 2.09 12.46
N ASP A 69 -9.24 2.48 13.47
CA ASP A 69 -9.90 1.56 14.43
C ASP A 69 -8.95 0.52 15.04
N GLY A 70 -7.70 0.92 15.31
CA GLY A 70 -6.68 0.04 15.87
C GLY A 70 -6.02 -0.92 14.87
N VAL A 71 -6.38 -0.86 13.59
CA VAL A 71 -5.81 -1.66 12.51
C VAL A 71 -4.81 -0.81 11.72
N ALA A 72 -3.61 -1.34 11.44
CA ALA A 72 -2.64 -0.67 10.60
C ALA A 72 -3.07 -0.76 9.13
N VAL A 73 -3.19 0.40 8.46
CA VAL A 73 -3.68 0.51 7.08
C VAL A 73 -2.62 1.02 6.10
N ALA A 74 -1.62 1.73 6.58
CA ALA A 74 -0.52 2.25 5.77
C ALA A 74 0.72 2.50 6.64
N GLY A 75 1.84 2.78 5.99
CA GLY A 75 3.05 3.26 6.65
C GLY A 75 3.49 4.63 6.14
N LEU A 76 4.11 5.41 6.99
CA LEU A 76 4.76 6.66 6.62
C LEU A 76 6.18 6.66 7.18
N GLY A 77 7.15 7.04 6.36
CA GLY A 77 8.54 7.12 6.79
C GLY A 77 9.31 8.17 6.04
N THR A 78 10.50 8.48 6.56
CA THR A 78 11.49 9.29 5.85
C THR A 78 12.77 8.48 5.69
N LEU A 79 13.50 8.74 4.62
CA LEU A 79 14.80 8.12 4.39
C LEU A 79 15.95 9.07 4.75
N GLY A 80 15.73 9.92 5.75
CA GLY A 80 16.73 10.83 6.32
C GLY A 80 17.28 11.77 5.26
N ASP A 81 18.62 11.80 5.12
CA ASP A 81 19.33 12.72 4.23
C ASP A 81 19.22 12.36 2.73
N LEU A 82 18.60 11.23 2.39
CA LEU A 82 18.35 10.86 1.00
C LEU A 82 17.19 11.70 0.45
N GLN A 83 17.50 12.60 -0.46
CA GLN A 83 16.50 13.40 -1.17
C GLN A 83 15.75 12.54 -2.19
N LEU A 84 14.93 11.62 -1.70
CA LEU A 84 14.04 10.85 -2.55
C LEU A 84 12.74 11.62 -2.81
N PRO A 85 12.11 11.41 -3.97
CA PRO A 85 10.81 11.98 -4.24
C PRO A 85 9.78 11.52 -3.20
N VAL A 86 8.94 12.45 -2.74
CA VAL A 86 7.78 12.11 -1.92
C VAL A 86 6.82 11.29 -2.77
N ALA A 87 6.56 10.06 -2.36
CA ALA A 87 5.72 9.15 -3.14
C ALA A 87 5.11 8.04 -2.28
N TRP A 88 3.89 7.66 -2.64
CA TRP A 88 3.30 6.41 -2.20
C TRP A 88 3.89 5.25 -2.99
N THR A 89 4.32 4.22 -2.28
CA THR A 89 4.83 2.97 -2.85
C THR A 89 3.91 1.83 -2.47
N THR A 90 3.46 1.07 -3.48
CA THR A 90 2.71 -0.18 -3.30
C THR A 90 3.68 -1.33 -3.18
N PHE A 91 3.49 -2.16 -2.15
CA PHE A 91 4.27 -3.38 -1.92
C PHE A 91 3.43 -4.61 -2.24
N PHE A 92 3.99 -5.49 -3.04
CA PHE A 92 3.42 -6.80 -3.34
C PHE A 92 4.00 -7.86 -2.43
N GLY A 93 3.14 -8.73 -1.91
CA GLY A 93 3.55 -9.84 -1.07
C GLY A 93 4.26 -10.95 -1.85
N THR A 94 5.22 -11.60 -1.22
CA THR A 94 5.87 -12.80 -1.75
C THR A 94 6.25 -13.76 -0.63
N GLU A 95 6.44 -15.02 -0.99
CA GLU A 95 7.05 -16.04 -0.13
C GLU A 95 8.57 -16.05 -0.23
N ASP A 96 9.14 -15.51 -1.34
CA ASP A 96 10.58 -15.46 -1.59
C ASP A 96 10.94 -14.20 -2.39
N ALA A 97 11.57 -13.25 -1.70
CA ALA A 97 11.96 -11.96 -2.29
C ALA A 97 13.14 -12.09 -3.27
N ASP A 98 14.02 -13.08 -3.09
CA ASP A 98 15.15 -13.29 -4.02
C ASP A 98 14.64 -13.81 -5.36
N VAL A 99 13.76 -14.80 -5.35
CA VAL A 99 13.13 -15.34 -6.57
C VAL A 99 12.37 -14.24 -7.33
N VAL A 100 11.63 -13.39 -6.62
CA VAL A 100 10.92 -12.28 -7.26
C VAL A 100 11.90 -11.25 -7.82
N ALA A 101 12.97 -10.91 -7.09
CA ALA A 101 13.99 -9.98 -7.56
C ALA A 101 14.73 -10.50 -8.83
N GLU A 102 14.98 -11.80 -8.92
CA GLU A 102 15.55 -12.44 -10.12
C GLU A 102 14.58 -12.36 -11.31
N ARG A 103 13.28 -12.64 -11.10
CA ARG A 103 12.25 -12.52 -12.13
C ARG A 103 12.11 -11.10 -12.63
N ILE A 104 12.14 -10.10 -11.75
CA ILE A 104 12.10 -8.68 -12.12
C ILE A 104 13.24 -8.37 -13.11
N ARG A 105 14.47 -8.76 -12.78
CA ARG A 105 15.65 -8.53 -13.65
C ARG A 105 15.54 -9.29 -14.97
N ALA A 106 15.11 -10.54 -14.92
CA ALA A 106 14.93 -11.39 -16.10
C ALA A 106 13.88 -10.85 -17.08
N ARG A 107 12.92 -10.04 -16.58
CA ARG A 107 11.83 -9.44 -17.38
C ARG A 107 12.07 -7.97 -17.72
N GLY A 108 13.30 -7.47 -17.55
CA GLY A 108 13.69 -6.13 -17.96
C GLY A 108 13.33 -5.04 -16.94
N GLY A 109 12.83 -5.40 -15.77
CA GLY A 109 12.67 -4.47 -14.64
C GLY A 109 13.98 -4.21 -13.91
N THR A 110 13.97 -3.26 -13.01
CA THR A 110 15.13 -2.88 -12.20
C THR A 110 14.87 -3.15 -10.73
N VAL A 111 15.79 -3.82 -10.04
CA VAL A 111 15.82 -3.89 -8.58
C VAL A 111 16.80 -2.83 -8.08
N ALA A 112 16.24 -1.73 -7.56
CA ALA A 112 17.01 -0.58 -7.12
C ALA A 112 17.64 -0.80 -5.74
N VAL A 113 16.90 -1.49 -4.83
CA VAL A 113 17.34 -1.77 -3.45
C VAL A 113 16.91 -3.18 -3.07
N GLY A 114 17.80 -3.91 -2.42
CA GLY A 114 17.49 -5.20 -1.80
C GLY A 114 17.56 -6.43 -2.72
N PRO A 115 16.98 -7.55 -2.28
CA PRO A 115 16.24 -7.76 -1.01
C PRO A 115 17.09 -7.55 0.24
N LEU A 116 16.59 -6.71 1.17
CA LEU A 116 17.21 -6.45 2.47
C LEU A 116 16.39 -7.12 3.58
N SER A 117 17.09 -7.72 4.54
CA SER A 117 16.46 -8.40 5.66
C SER A 117 16.15 -7.41 6.81
N PHE A 118 14.95 -7.51 7.36
CA PHE A 118 14.49 -6.87 8.58
C PHE A 118 13.87 -7.93 9.48
N ASP A 119 13.72 -7.68 10.78
CA ASP A 119 13.17 -8.69 11.71
C ASP A 119 11.74 -9.17 11.36
N ALA A 120 10.96 -8.32 10.66
CA ALA A 120 9.59 -8.65 10.26
C ALA A 120 9.51 -9.33 8.88
N GLY A 121 10.63 -9.39 8.13
CA GLY A 121 10.65 -9.93 6.78
C GLY A 121 11.76 -9.34 5.92
N ARG A 122 11.57 -9.39 4.60
CA ARG A 122 12.52 -8.87 3.61
C ARG A 122 11.83 -7.90 2.66
N VAL A 123 12.57 -6.87 2.25
CA VAL A 123 12.07 -5.80 1.38
C VAL A 123 12.98 -5.65 0.16
N ALA A 124 12.38 -5.49 -1.00
CA ALA A 124 13.07 -4.92 -2.16
C ALA A 124 12.26 -3.74 -2.73
N ILE A 125 12.97 -2.77 -3.30
CA ILE A 125 12.39 -1.68 -4.09
C ILE A 125 12.81 -1.88 -5.53
N ALA A 126 11.85 -1.86 -6.42
CA ALA A 126 12.01 -2.14 -7.84
C ALA A 126 11.23 -1.16 -8.70
N ALA A 127 11.50 -1.22 -10.01
CA ALA A 127 10.69 -0.58 -11.03
C ALA A 127 10.40 -1.59 -12.13
N ASP A 128 9.21 -1.51 -12.72
CA ASP A 128 8.83 -2.31 -13.87
C ASP A 128 9.54 -1.87 -15.15
N LEU A 129 9.25 -2.53 -16.26
CA LEU A 129 9.85 -2.22 -17.56
C LEU A 129 9.51 -0.82 -18.08
N ALA A 130 8.42 -0.21 -17.61
CA ALA A 130 8.01 1.15 -17.96
C ALA A 130 8.55 2.19 -16.97
N GLY A 131 9.20 1.76 -15.88
CA GLY A 131 9.77 2.61 -14.83
C GLY A 131 8.83 2.90 -13.67
N ALA A 132 7.67 2.23 -13.56
CA ALA A 132 6.79 2.38 -12.41
C ALA A 132 7.42 1.77 -11.15
N PRO A 133 7.64 2.55 -10.08
CA PRO A 133 8.22 2.04 -8.85
C PRO A 133 7.21 1.19 -8.08
N PHE A 134 7.70 0.11 -7.47
CA PHE A 134 6.94 -0.74 -6.55
C PHE A 134 7.86 -1.42 -5.54
N GLY A 135 7.28 -1.93 -4.46
CA GLY A 135 7.98 -2.72 -3.45
C GLY A 135 7.63 -4.20 -3.53
N VAL A 136 8.54 -5.03 -3.03
CA VAL A 136 8.34 -6.46 -2.78
C VAL A 136 8.49 -6.69 -1.28
N TRP A 137 7.55 -7.42 -0.68
CA TRP A 137 7.55 -7.72 0.73
C TRP A 137 7.44 -9.23 0.98
N GLU A 138 8.44 -9.80 1.64
CA GLU A 138 8.42 -11.16 2.17
C GLU A 138 8.30 -11.09 3.69
N GLY A 139 7.20 -11.59 4.25
CA GLY A 139 7.00 -11.61 5.70
C GLY A 139 5.54 -11.50 6.12
N GLY A 140 5.32 -11.47 7.43
CA GLY A 140 4.01 -11.23 8.02
C GLY A 140 3.71 -9.73 8.14
N LEU A 141 2.47 -9.33 7.89
CA LEU A 141 1.99 -7.99 8.20
C LEU A 141 1.37 -7.98 9.59
N ASN A 142 1.82 -7.09 10.46
CA ASN A 142 1.19 -6.89 11.76
C ASN A 142 -0.12 -6.10 11.56
N GLY A 143 -1.24 -6.80 11.37
CA GLY A 143 -2.52 -6.15 11.53
C GLY A 143 -3.58 -6.28 10.46
N GLY A 144 -3.41 -7.00 9.37
CA GLY A 144 -4.56 -7.28 8.53
C GLY A 144 -4.40 -7.04 7.03
N ARG A 145 -5.51 -7.06 6.34
CA ARG A 145 -5.61 -6.75 4.91
C ARG A 145 -5.34 -5.28 4.68
N VAL A 146 -4.40 -4.96 3.80
CA VAL A 146 -4.10 -3.58 3.42
C VAL A 146 -5.30 -2.93 2.73
N LEU A 147 -5.99 -3.67 1.88
CA LEU A 147 -7.17 -3.16 1.17
C LEU A 147 -8.44 -3.48 1.96
N SER A 148 -9.14 -2.45 2.42
CA SER A 148 -10.33 -2.56 3.25
C SER A 148 -11.35 -1.48 2.85
N SER A 149 -12.63 -1.82 2.87
CA SER A 149 -13.72 -0.85 2.71
C SER A 149 -14.05 -0.16 4.05
N ILE A 150 -13.04 0.35 4.72
CA ILE A 150 -13.15 1.14 5.93
C ILE A 150 -12.74 2.56 5.57
N PRO A 151 -13.55 3.61 5.86
CA PRO A 151 -13.16 4.99 5.61
C PRO A 151 -11.76 5.29 6.16
N GLY A 152 -10.92 5.91 5.33
CA GLY A 152 -9.51 6.17 5.62
C GLY A 152 -8.54 5.04 5.26
N ALA A 153 -9.01 3.84 4.94
CA ALA A 153 -8.12 2.75 4.50
C ALA A 153 -7.90 2.76 2.97
N PRO A 154 -6.77 2.20 2.48
CA PRO A 154 -6.63 1.90 1.07
C PRO A 154 -7.70 0.89 0.63
N VAL A 155 -8.42 1.19 -0.44
CA VAL A 155 -9.49 0.32 -0.97
C VAL A 155 -9.17 -0.17 -2.37
N TRP A 156 -8.37 0.57 -3.12
CA TRP A 156 -8.03 0.28 -4.50
C TRP A 156 -6.61 0.73 -4.84
N ILE A 157 -5.96 -0.01 -5.73
CA ILE A 157 -4.62 0.31 -6.23
C ILE A 157 -4.61 0.18 -7.74
N GLU A 158 -4.12 1.18 -8.45
CA GLU A 158 -4.13 1.19 -9.90
C GLU A 158 -2.77 1.61 -10.47
N LEU A 159 -2.21 0.77 -11.35
CA LEU A 159 -1.10 1.17 -12.20
C LEU A 159 -1.63 2.00 -13.37
N ARG A 160 -1.10 3.19 -13.52
CA ARG A 160 -1.23 4.00 -14.73
C ARG A 160 0.06 3.89 -15.54
N THR A 161 -0.03 3.34 -16.73
CA THR A 161 1.13 3.03 -17.60
C THR A 161 0.81 3.33 -19.05
N LYS A 162 1.83 3.38 -19.91
CA LYS A 162 1.65 3.58 -21.36
C LYS A 162 1.13 2.31 -22.05
N ASP A 163 1.45 1.13 -21.52
CA ASP A 163 1.02 -0.16 -22.05
C ASP A 163 0.60 -1.08 -20.90
N ALA A 164 -0.71 -1.12 -20.65
CA ALA A 164 -1.29 -1.93 -19.59
C ALA A 164 -1.13 -3.45 -19.86
N PHE A 165 -1.12 -3.86 -21.13
CA PHE A 165 -0.97 -5.26 -21.50
C PHE A 165 0.48 -5.74 -21.25
N ALA A 166 1.48 -4.99 -21.72
CA ALA A 166 2.88 -5.32 -21.45
C ALA A 166 3.20 -5.31 -19.94
N SER A 167 2.63 -4.35 -19.20
CA SER A 167 2.76 -4.33 -17.74
C SER A 167 2.08 -5.53 -17.09
N ALA A 168 0.90 -5.96 -17.56
CA ALA A 168 0.23 -7.15 -17.03
C ALA A 168 1.03 -8.43 -17.28
N LEU A 169 1.67 -8.57 -18.43
CA LEU A 169 2.58 -9.68 -18.71
C LEU A 169 3.79 -9.66 -17.77
N PHE A 170 4.39 -8.47 -17.57
CA PHE A 170 5.51 -8.32 -16.65
C PHE A 170 5.14 -8.74 -15.22
N TYR A 171 4.11 -8.15 -14.63
CA TYR A 171 3.68 -8.47 -13.27
C TYR A 171 3.16 -9.92 -13.17
N GLY A 172 2.48 -10.41 -14.20
CA GLY A 172 2.00 -11.79 -14.28
C GLY A 172 3.12 -12.80 -14.16
N GLU A 173 4.25 -12.57 -14.81
CA GLU A 173 5.40 -13.47 -14.75
C GLU A 173 6.27 -13.26 -13.49
N VAL A 174 6.41 -12.00 -13.04
CA VAL A 174 7.15 -11.68 -11.81
C VAL A 174 6.48 -12.31 -10.60
N PHE A 175 5.15 -12.20 -10.49
CA PHE A 175 4.36 -12.65 -9.34
C PHE A 175 3.60 -13.95 -9.59
N ALA A 176 3.80 -14.61 -10.72
CA ALA A 176 3.13 -15.86 -11.09
C ALA A 176 1.58 -15.77 -11.05
N TRP A 177 1.00 -14.77 -11.73
CA TRP A 177 -0.46 -14.60 -11.83
C TRP A 177 -1.14 -15.63 -12.75
N ASP A 178 -0.39 -16.60 -13.27
CA ASP A 178 -0.81 -17.60 -14.25
C ASP A 178 -1.54 -18.82 -13.65
N GLY A 179 -2.14 -18.67 -12.46
CA GLY A 179 -2.87 -19.74 -11.78
C GLY A 179 -1.99 -20.66 -10.92
N ARG A 180 -0.68 -20.41 -10.87
CA ARG A 180 0.24 -21.09 -9.92
C ARG A 180 0.38 -20.31 -8.61
N GLY A 181 -0.30 -19.18 -8.49
CA GLY A 181 -0.39 -18.36 -7.30
C GLY A 181 -1.50 -18.80 -6.34
N PRO A 182 -1.90 -17.93 -5.39
CA PRO A 182 -2.98 -18.24 -4.46
C PRO A 182 -4.25 -18.66 -5.22
N GLU A 183 -4.89 -19.70 -4.77
CA GLU A 183 -6.02 -20.39 -5.42
C GLU A 183 -7.20 -19.47 -5.82
N GLU A 184 -7.20 -18.20 -5.44
CA GLU A 184 -8.29 -17.26 -5.62
C GLU A 184 -7.91 -16.02 -6.45
N LEU A 185 -6.71 -15.95 -7.04
CA LEU A 185 -6.34 -14.80 -7.86
C LEU A 185 -6.87 -14.96 -9.29
N GLU A 186 -7.77 -14.07 -9.67
CA GLU A 186 -8.26 -13.96 -11.04
C GLU A 186 -7.68 -12.70 -11.69
N VAL A 187 -7.17 -12.85 -12.92
CA VAL A 187 -6.73 -11.75 -13.76
C VAL A 187 -7.65 -11.66 -14.96
N ARG A 188 -8.34 -10.53 -15.12
CA ARG A 188 -9.34 -10.34 -16.17
C ARG A 188 -9.11 -9.04 -16.91
N TRP A 189 -9.37 -9.05 -18.21
CA TRP A 189 -9.53 -7.83 -18.98
C TRP A 189 -10.97 -7.35 -18.83
N GLU A 190 -11.15 -6.18 -18.24
CA GLU A 190 -12.45 -5.56 -18.04
C GLU A 190 -12.43 -4.13 -18.60
N TYR A 191 -13.31 -3.81 -19.53
CA TYR A 191 -13.37 -2.54 -20.23
C TYR A 191 -12.02 -2.17 -20.91
N ASP A 192 -11.27 -1.25 -20.34
CA ASP A 192 -10.02 -0.69 -20.84
C ASP A 192 -8.78 -1.06 -19.96
N ARG A 193 -8.93 -2.00 -19.04
CA ARG A 193 -7.90 -2.31 -18.04
C ARG A 193 -7.81 -3.80 -17.70
N VAL A 194 -6.68 -4.18 -17.16
CA VAL A 194 -6.51 -5.50 -16.54
C VAL A 194 -6.85 -5.37 -15.07
N VAL A 195 -7.76 -6.21 -14.58
CA VAL A 195 -8.24 -6.19 -13.19
C VAL A 195 -7.79 -7.46 -12.47
N LEU A 196 -7.25 -7.28 -11.28
CA LEU A 196 -6.91 -8.35 -10.34
C LEU A 196 -8.05 -8.50 -9.33
N ARG A 197 -8.53 -9.72 -9.17
CA ARG A 197 -9.62 -10.06 -8.24
C ARG A 197 -9.19 -11.19 -7.31
N THR A 198 -9.64 -11.12 -6.07
CA THR A 198 -9.48 -12.19 -5.09
C THR A 198 -10.71 -12.27 -4.20
N GLY A 199 -11.18 -13.49 -3.91
CA GLY A 199 -12.41 -13.71 -3.15
C GLY A 199 -13.62 -12.99 -3.73
N GLY A 200 -13.72 -12.90 -5.06
CA GLY A 200 -14.81 -12.21 -5.78
C GLY A 200 -14.72 -10.66 -5.76
N ARG A 201 -13.70 -10.06 -5.15
CA ARG A 201 -13.50 -8.60 -5.07
C ARG A 201 -12.35 -8.15 -5.96
N SER A 202 -12.54 -7.05 -6.67
CA SER A 202 -11.44 -6.39 -7.38
C SER A 202 -10.54 -5.69 -6.36
N VAL A 203 -9.22 -5.83 -6.51
CA VAL A 203 -8.22 -5.29 -5.56
C VAL A 203 -7.21 -4.37 -6.22
N ALA A 204 -6.94 -4.57 -7.50
CA ALA A 204 -6.04 -3.72 -8.25
C ALA A 204 -6.38 -3.72 -9.74
N ALA A 205 -5.92 -2.70 -10.46
CA ALA A 205 -5.95 -2.68 -11.92
C ALA A 205 -4.65 -2.15 -12.53
N LEU A 206 -4.49 -2.47 -13.81
CA LEU A 206 -3.49 -1.88 -14.67
C LEU A 206 -4.24 -1.23 -15.84
N ALA A 207 -4.10 0.08 -15.98
CA ALA A 207 -4.82 0.87 -16.97
C ALA A 207 -3.87 1.75 -17.78
N VAL A 208 -4.27 2.07 -19.01
CA VAL A 208 -3.51 3.02 -19.82
C VAL A 208 -3.67 4.42 -19.22
N ALA A 209 -2.55 5.13 -19.09
CA ALA A 209 -2.58 6.51 -18.62
C ALA A 209 -3.31 7.40 -19.64
N THR A 210 -4.18 8.26 -19.15
CA THR A 210 -4.90 9.23 -20.00
C THR A 210 -3.99 10.34 -20.55
N ASP A 211 -2.94 10.69 -19.78
CA ASP A 211 -1.87 11.58 -20.22
C ASP A 211 -0.68 10.73 -20.70
N PRO A 212 -0.33 10.73 -22.01
CA PRO A 212 0.76 9.95 -22.55
C PRO A 212 2.15 10.38 -22.04
N GLU A 213 2.27 11.59 -21.51
CA GLU A 213 3.51 12.10 -20.91
C GLU A 213 3.62 11.82 -19.41
N ALA A 214 2.55 11.29 -18.79
CA ALA A 214 2.58 10.90 -17.41
C ALA A 214 3.61 9.78 -17.17
N ARG A 215 4.37 9.92 -16.10
CA ARG A 215 5.26 8.83 -15.66
C ARG A 215 4.43 7.67 -15.11
N PRO A 216 4.75 6.43 -15.51
CA PRO A 216 4.09 5.25 -14.95
C PRO A 216 4.19 5.22 -13.43
N SER A 217 3.07 4.93 -12.77
CA SER A 217 3.02 4.90 -11.30
C SER A 217 1.86 4.05 -10.79
N TRP A 218 2.07 3.42 -9.64
CA TRP A 218 1.02 2.83 -8.84
C TRP A 218 0.34 3.90 -8.00
N ASN A 219 -0.97 4.09 -8.19
CA ASN A 219 -1.77 5.06 -7.47
C ASN A 219 -2.58 4.35 -6.39
N VAL A 220 -2.57 4.92 -5.18
CA VAL A 220 -3.32 4.42 -4.03
C VAL A 220 -4.61 5.24 -3.90
N TYR A 221 -5.74 4.54 -3.75
CA TYR A 221 -7.04 5.14 -3.51
C TYR A 221 -7.47 4.85 -2.08
N PHE A 222 -7.74 5.91 -1.33
CA PHE A 222 -8.25 5.83 0.03
C PHE A 222 -9.77 6.01 0.03
N GLU A 223 -10.47 5.12 0.73
CA GLU A 223 -11.91 5.22 0.89
C GLU A 223 -12.28 6.38 1.82
N VAL A 224 -13.27 7.14 1.43
CA VAL A 224 -13.84 8.22 2.21
C VAL A 224 -15.38 8.17 2.11
N ASP A 225 -16.06 8.75 3.10
CA ASP A 225 -17.52 8.78 3.11
C ASP A 225 -18.07 9.65 1.97
N ASP A 226 -17.46 10.80 1.73
CA ASP A 226 -17.82 11.77 0.69
C ASP A 226 -16.56 12.38 0.08
N ALA A 227 -16.33 12.11 -1.23
CA ALA A 227 -15.14 12.58 -1.93
C ALA A 227 -15.15 14.10 -2.12
N ASP A 228 -16.31 14.71 -2.38
CA ASP A 228 -16.41 16.17 -2.59
C ASP A 228 -16.13 16.94 -1.29
N GLU A 229 -16.68 16.50 -0.16
CA GLU A 229 -16.39 17.11 1.15
C GLU A 229 -14.92 16.95 1.54
N ARG A 230 -14.33 15.75 1.28
CA ARG A 230 -12.92 15.48 1.59
C ARG A 230 -11.96 16.27 0.71
N VAL A 231 -12.31 16.51 -0.54
CA VAL A 231 -11.54 17.40 -1.44
C VAL A 231 -11.51 18.82 -0.87
N LEU A 232 -12.65 19.37 -0.45
CA LEU A 232 -12.69 20.70 0.17
C LEU A 232 -11.85 20.79 1.46
N LEU A 233 -11.81 19.72 2.24
CA LEU A 233 -10.94 19.63 3.40
C LEU A 233 -9.48 19.59 2.96
N ALA A 234 -9.13 18.71 1.98
CA ALA A 234 -7.78 18.55 1.48
C ALA A 234 -7.17 19.86 0.98
N GLU A 235 -7.94 20.65 0.21
CA GLU A 235 -7.52 21.97 -0.26
C GLU A 235 -7.25 22.93 0.91
N ARG A 236 -8.13 22.97 1.92
CA ARG A 236 -7.92 23.82 3.10
C ARG A 236 -6.66 23.50 3.90
N ILE A 237 -6.25 22.22 3.91
CA ILE A 237 -5.03 21.78 4.60
C ILE A 237 -3.81 21.67 3.70
N GLY A 238 -3.92 22.20 2.45
CA GLY A 238 -2.81 22.47 1.57
C GLY A 238 -2.54 21.45 0.47
N ALA A 239 -3.48 20.55 0.16
CA ALA A 239 -3.37 19.70 -1.01
C ALA A 239 -3.73 20.42 -2.30
N ASP A 240 -3.13 19.96 -3.40
CA ASP A 240 -3.57 20.34 -4.75
C ASP A 240 -4.54 19.30 -5.29
N VAL A 241 -5.64 19.74 -5.89
CA VAL A 241 -6.56 18.87 -6.64
C VAL A 241 -6.06 18.74 -8.08
N LEU A 242 -5.87 17.50 -8.53
CA LEU A 242 -5.32 17.18 -9.85
C LEU A 242 -6.45 16.85 -10.84
N GLY A 243 -7.11 17.87 -11.35
CA GLY A 243 -8.24 17.76 -12.26
C GLY A 243 -9.60 17.86 -11.55
N GLU A 244 -10.63 17.36 -12.22
CA GLU A 244 -12.00 17.39 -11.71
C GLU A 244 -12.30 16.15 -10.85
N VAL A 245 -13.24 16.30 -9.91
CA VAL A 245 -13.82 15.15 -9.20
C VAL A 245 -14.84 14.50 -10.13
N LEU A 246 -14.63 13.23 -10.47
CA LEU A 246 -15.37 12.53 -11.52
C LEU A 246 -16.11 11.31 -10.97
N ASP A 247 -17.29 11.05 -11.55
CA ASP A 247 -17.96 9.78 -11.36
C ASP A 247 -17.31 8.70 -12.22
N SER A 248 -16.98 7.59 -11.60
CA SER A 248 -16.44 6.40 -12.26
C SER A 248 -17.39 5.21 -12.04
N PRO A 249 -17.27 4.12 -12.81
CA PRO A 249 -18.01 2.88 -12.53
C PRO A 249 -17.79 2.33 -11.12
N TYR A 250 -16.77 2.82 -10.42
CA TYR A 250 -16.34 2.32 -9.12
C TYR A 250 -16.64 3.28 -7.96
N GLY A 251 -17.17 4.47 -8.27
CA GLY A 251 -17.50 5.51 -7.30
C GLY A 251 -17.03 6.89 -7.74
N ARG A 252 -17.22 7.86 -6.88
CA ARG A 252 -16.78 9.24 -7.09
C ARG A 252 -15.32 9.38 -6.71
N VAL A 253 -14.49 9.84 -7.63
CA VAL A 253 -13.02 9.82 -7.52
C VAL A 253 -12.44 11.22 -7.64
N ALA A 254 -11.50 11.53 -6.76
CA ALA A 254 -10.64 12.70 -6.83
C ALA A 254 -9.16 12.29 -6.83
N HIS A 255 -8.36 12.92 -7.66
CA HIS A 255 -6.90 12.78 -7.66
C HIS A 255 -6.27 13.98 -7.01
N LEU A 256 -5.35 13.77 -6.07
CA LEU A 256 -4.76 14.83 -5.25
C LEU A 256 -3.24 14.69 -5.18
N ARG A 257 -2.62 15.79 -4.76
CA ARG A 257 -1.23 15.85 -4.37
C ARG A 257 -1.14 16.49 -3.00
N ASP A 258 -0.50 15.80 -2.06
CA ASP A 258 -0.29 16.30 -0.70
C ASP A 258 0.67 17.51 -0.68
N PRO A 259 0.78 18.25 0.43
CA PRO A 259 1.63 19.44 0.51
C PRO A 259 3.13 19.17 0.28
N GLN A 260 3.55 17.91 0.31
CA GLN A 260 4.94 17.51 0.07
C GLN A 260 5.18 16.97 -1.34
N GLY A 261 4.13 16.85 -2.16
CA GLY A 261 4.19 16.38 -3.54
C GLY A 261 3.75 14.93 -3.77
N GLY A 262 3.39 14.19 -2.72
CA GLY A 262 2.90 12.82 -2.80
C GLY A 262 1.53 12.74 -3.47
N ARG A 263 1.42 11.95 -4.56
CA ARG A 263 0.16 11.75 -5.26
C ARG A 263 -0.63 10.61 -4.66
N PHE A 264 -1.94 10.83 -4.51
CA PHE A 264 -2.90 9.83 -4.02
C PHE A 264 -4.28 10.12 -4.58
N SER A 265 -5.24 9.24 -4.33
CA SER A 265 -6.62 9.44 -4.73
C SER A 265 -7.58 9.20 -3.57
N LEU A 266 -8.71 9.89 -3.59
CA LEU A 266 -9.85 9.62 -2.74
C LEU A 266 -10.95 8.98 -3.58
N ILE A 267 -11.70 8.07 -2.99
CA ILE A 267 -12.85 7.44 -3.61
C ILE A 267 -13.97 7.31 -2.58
N SER A 268 -15.20 7.64 -2.99
CA SER A 268 -16.41 7.38 -2.21
C SER A 268 -17.44 6.67 -3.07
N GLY A 269 -18.21 5.77 -2.45
CA GLY A 269 -19.24 5.00 -3.14
C GLY A 269 -18.98 3.49 -3.11
N PRO A 270 -19.71 2.70 -3.91
CA PRO A 270 -19.56 1.26 -3.89
C PRO A 270 -18.14 0.85 -4.28
N PRO A 271 -17.52 -0.11 -3.57
CA PRO A 271 -16.19 -0.58 -3.89
C PRO A 271 -16.14 -1.16 -5.31
N PRO A 272 -15.00 -1.03 -6.03
CA PRO A 272 -14.84 -1.59 -7.35
C PRO A 272 -15.17 -3.08 -7.38
N GLY A 273 -16.08 -3.50 -8.27
CA GLY A 273 -16.33 -4.92 -8.56
C GLY A 273 -17.54 -5.56 -7.88
N LYS A 274 -18.58 -4.78 -7.59
CA LYS A 274 -19.92 -5.37 -7.39
C LYS A 274 -20.64 -5.53 -8.70
#